data_f83fe5de7dcb65b31ad9569a94d68451
#
_entry.id   f83fe5de7dcb65b31ad9569a94d68451
#
_cell.length_a   1.000
_cell.length_b   1.000
_cell.length_c   1.000
_cell.angle_alpha   90.00
_cell.angle_beta   90.00
_cell.angle_gamma   90.00
#
_symmetry.space_group_name_H-M   'P 1'
#
loop_
_entity.id
_entity.type
_entity.pdbx_description
1 polymer ?
#
loop_
_entity_poly.entity_id
_entity_poly.type
_entity_poly.pdbx_seq_one_letter_code
_entity_poly.pdbx_strand_id
1 'polypeptide(L)'
;MDLSSPFGSGSNRSGIQLDPETKVVFVSDMFVDQYVGGAELTTESLIERCPVEYQKLLSKDVTMELLEQGHNKHWIFGNFSAMNLQLVPTIVANLSYSVLEYDYKYCKYRSVEKHHYAENIECNCDESQHGKLVSAFYYGARSLYWMSEGQQDHYLQKFPFLAENTIQY
;
A
#
# COMPACT_ATOMS: atom_id res chain seq x y z
N MET A 1 -12.99 44.97 -1.19
CA MET A 1 -13.06 43.89 -2.20
C MET A 1 -12.31 42.69 -1.64
N ASP A 2 -13.07 41.75 -1.15
CA ASP A 2 -12.56 40.56 -0.45
C ASP A 2 -12.33 39.45 -1.48
N LEU A 3 -11.08 39.09 -1.71
CA LEU A 3 -10.70 38.01 -2.62
C LEU A 3 -10.67 36.72 -1.80
N SER A 4 -11.83 36.12 -1.62
CA SER A 4 -11.97 34.80 -1.04
C SER A 4 -11.30 33.75 -1.95
N SER A 5 -10.36 33.03 -1.37
CA SER A 5 -9.59 31.95 -1.95
C SER A 5 -10.49 30.85 -2.54
N PRO A 6 -10.21 30.34 -3.78
CA PRO A 6 -11.04 29.33 -4.42
C PRO A 6 -10.75 27.88 -3.98
N PHE A 7 -9.96 27.67 -2.95
CA PHE A 7 -9.72 26.35 -2.42
C PHE A 7 -10.65 26.08 -1.24
N GLY A 8 -11.80 25.49 -1.55
CA GLY A 8 -12.72 25.00 -0.54
C GLY A 8 -12.01 24.05 0.43
N SER A 9 -12.11 24.37 1.72
CA SER A 9 -11.70 23.51 2.81
C SER A 9 -12.46 22.19 2.72
N GLY A 10 -11.80 21.16 2.18
CA GLY A 10 -12.28 19.78 2.27
C GLY A 10 -12.33 19.40 3.74
N SER A 11 -13.52 19.39 4.32
CA SER A 11 -13.73 18.97 5.68
C SER A 11 -13.21 17.54 5.85
N ASN A 12 -12.26 17.32 6.73
CA ASN A 12 -11.78 16.02 7.15
C ASN A 12 -12.97 15.20 7.68
N ARG A 13 -13.50 14.28 6.87
CA ARG A 13 -14.71 13.52 7.19
C ARG A 13 -14.50 12.42 8.22
N SER A 14 -13.25 12.10 8.60
CA SER A 14 -12.96 10.98 9.49
C SER A 14 -12.58 11.39 10.91
N GLY A 15 -12.12 12.60 11.15
CA GLY A 15 -11.60 13.02 12.46
C GLY A 15 -10.34 12.25 12.91
N ILE A 16 -9.78 11.39 12.05
CA ILE A 16 -8.58 10.59 12.34
C ILE A 16 -7.36 11.49 12.29
N GLN A 17 -6.49 11.36 13.29
CA GLN A 17 -5.19 12.02 13.34
C GLN A 17 -4.11 11.02 13.71
N LEU A 18 -2.88 11.26 13.26
CA LEU A 18 -1.73 10.49 13.70
C LEU A 18 -1.19 11.07 14.99
N ASP A 19 -0.95 10.19 15.97
CA ASP A 19 -0.30 10.57 17.21
C ASP A 19 1.14 11.02 16.91
N PRO A 20 1.61 12.15 17.43
CA PRO A 20 2.98 12.62 17.26
C PRO A 20 4.05 11.60 17.69
N GLU A 21 3.77 10.79 18.69
CA GLU A 21 4.69 9.77 19.22
C GLU A 21 4.76 8.51 18.34
N THR A 22 3.77 8.28 17.48
CA THR A 22 3.76 7.16 16.54
C THR A 22 5.00 7.21 15.64
N LYS A 23 5.70 6.09 15.54
CA LYS A 23 6.88 5.92 14.67
C LYS A 23 6.55 5.13 13.40
N VAL A 24 5.60 4.20 13.50
CA VAL A 24 5.21 3.31 12.42
C VAL A 24 3.69 3.38 12.20
N VAL A 25 3.27 3.51 10.95
CA VAL A 25 1.86 3.47 10.55
C VAL A 25 1.62 2.22 9.72
N PHE A 26 0.81 1.29 10.23
CA PHE A 26 0.36 0.12 9.47
C PHE A 26 -0.92 0.46 8.72
N VAL A 27 -0.89 0.27 7.40
CA VAL A 27 -2.04 0.50 6.51
C VAL A 27 -2.53 -0.83 5.96
N SER A 28 -3.83 -1.11 6.11
CA SER A 28 -4.46 -2.30 5.54
C SER A 28 -5.92 -2.02 5.18
N ASP A 29 -6.48 -2.83 4.28
CA ASP A 29 -7.92 -2.78 3.95
C ASP A 29 -8.76 -3.20 5.17
N MET A 30 -8.27 -4.18 5.94
CA MET A 30 -8.87 -4.69 7.17
C MET A 30 -7.76 -5.13 8.13
N PHE A 31 -8.08 -5.17 9.41
CA PHE A 31 -7.28 -5.77 10.48
C PHE A 31 -8.05 -6.92 11.13
N VAL A 32 -7.41 -7.70 11.98
CA VAL A 32 -8.01 -8.90 12.62
C VAL A 32 -9.29 -8.61 13.42
N ASP A 33 -9.46 -7.39 13.89
CA ASP A 33 -10.67 -6.94 14.61
C ASP A 33 -11.90 -6.82 13.69
N GLN A 34 -11.69 -6.72 12.37
CA GLN A 34 -12.78 -6.63 11.38
C GLN A 34 -12.95 -7.93 10.60
N TYR A 35 -11.86 -8.60 10.29
CA TYR A 35 -11.85 -9.83 9.50
C TYR A 35 -10.62 -10.67 9.83
N VAL A 36 -10.77 -11.98 9.88
CA VAL A 36 -9.67 -12.92 10.16
C VAL A 36 -9.37 -13.73 8.89
N GLY A 37 -8.32 -13.35 8.21
CA GLY A 37 -7.77 -14.04 7.04
C GLY A 37 -6.24 -14.13 7.12
N GLY A 38 -5.61 -14.77 6.14
CA GLY A 38 -4.16 -14.99 6.13
C GLY A 38 -3.36 -13.69 6.14
N ALA A 39 -3.79 -12.69 5.36
CA ALA A 39 -3.13 -11.39 5.28
C ALA A 39 -3.24 -10.62 6.62
N GLU A 40 -4.44 -10.62 7.22
CA GLU A 40 -4.70 -9.94 8.48
C GLU A 40 -3.92 -10.58 9.64
N LEU A 41 -3.86 -11.91 9.71
CA LEU A 41 -3.07 -12.64 10.71
C LEU A 41 -1.57 -12.39 10.55
N THR A 42 -1.06 -12.33 9.32
CA THR A 42 0.35 -12.03 9.06
C THR A 42 0.68 -10.59 9.48
N THR A 43 -0.18 -9.64 9.11
CA THR A 43 -0.04 -8.23 9.53
C THR A 43 -0.06 -8.10 11.05
N GLU A 44 -1.01 -8.77 11.73
CA GLU A 44 -1.10 -8.72 13.20
C GLU A 44 0.14 -9.30 13.88
N SER A 45 0.70 -10.39 13.35
CA SER A 45 1.95 -10.96 13.87
C SER A 45 3.14 -9.99 13.77
N LEU A 46 3.17 -9.12 12.77
CA LEU A 46 4.17 -8.04 12.66
C LEU A 46 3.89 -6.92 13.66
N ILE A 47 2.62 -6.53 13.79
CA ILE A 47 2.19 -5.49 14.72
C ILE A 47 2.52 -5.87 16.16
N GLU A 48 2.21 -7.09 16.58
CA GLU A 48 2.50 -7.61 17.92
C GLU A 48 4.01 -7.59 18.26
N ARG A 49 4.86 -7.65 17.25
CA ARG A 49 6.33 -7.61 17.41
C ARG A 49 6.95 -6.26 17.12
N CYS A 50 6.13 -5.25 16.85
CA CYS A 50 6.63 -3.91 16.59
C CYS A 50 7.27 -3.33 17.85
N PRO A 51 8.57 -3.00 17.84
CA PRO A 51 9.29 -2.58 19.05
C PRO A 51 9.10 -1.10 19.37
N VAL A 52 8.33 -0.37 18.58
CA VAL A 52 8.14 1.07 18.70
C VAL A 52 6.64 1.43 18.65
N GLU A 53 6.31 2.66 19.04
CA GLU A 53 4.93 3.14 18.98
C GLU A 53 4.39 3.11 17.55
N TYR A 54 3.25 2.49 17.38
CA TYR A 54 2.60 2.31 16.09
C TYR A 54 1.12 2.73 16.11
N GLN A 55 0.58 2.94 14.92
CA GLN A 55 -0.86 3.18 14.72
C GLN A 55 -1.35 2.37 13.53
N LYS A 56 -2.56 1.81 13.66
CA LYS A 56 -3.28 1.14 12.56
C LYS A 56 -4.14 2.16 11.82
N LEU A 57 -4.14 2.11 10.51
CA LEU A 57 -4.95 2.96 9.65
C LEU A 57 -5.57 2.12 8.53
N LEU A 58 -6.88 2.22 8.36
CA LEU A 58 -7.53 1.56 7.22
C LEU A 58 -7.12 2.26 5.90
N SER A 59 -6.90 1.49 4.87
CA SER A 59 -6.44 2.01 3.57
C SER A 59 -7.39 3.06 2.97
N LYS A 60 -8.71 2.89 3.17
CA LYS A 60 -9.75 3.85 2.75
C LYS A 60 -9.66 5.21 3.45
N ASP A 61 -9.04 5.25 4.63
CA ASP A 61 -8.94 6.45 5.46
C ASP A 61 -7.63 7.22 5.23
N VAL A 62 -6.73 6.72 4.37
CA VAL A 62 -5.51 7.44 4.00
C VAL A 62 -5.86 8.69 3.23
N THR A 63 -5.41 9.84 3.71
CA THR A 63 -5.64 11.17 3.11
C THR A 63 -4.32 11.92 2.97
N MET A 64 -4.31 12.94 2.12
CA MET A 64 -3.16 13.83 1.96
C MET A 64 -2.72 14.43 3.30
N GLU A 65 -3.67 14.85 4.11
CA GLU A 65 -3.43 15.42 5.43
C GLU A 65 -2.72 14.43 6.36
N LEU A 66 -3.15 13.16 6.38
CA LEU A 66 -2.48 12.11 7.18
C LEU A 66 -1.08 11.80 6.66
N LEU A 67 -0.86 11.83 5.34
CA LEU A 67 0.48 11.69 4.77
C LEU A 67 1.40 12.83 5.20
N GLU A 68 0.91 14.05 5.24
CA GLU A 68 1.66 15.21 5.74
C GLU A 68 1.96 15.09 7.24
N GLN A 69 0.99 14.70 8.06
CA GLN A 69 1.21 14.43 9.50
C GLN A 69 2.24 13.32 9.74
N GLY A 70 2.28 12.33 8.86
CA GLY A 70 3.13 11.15 8.97
C GLY A 70 4.40 11.19 8.10
N HIS A 71 4.81 12.34 7.57
CA HIS A 71 5.96 12.43 6.65
C HIS A 71 7.29 11.96 7.24
N ASN A 72 7.43 12.03 8.56
CA ASN A 72 8.62 11.60 9.31
C ASN A 72 8.50 10.21 9.94
N LYS A 73 7.40 9.51 9.67
CA LYS A 73 7.13 8.16 10.16
C LYS A 73 7.49 7.13 9.10
N HIS A 74 7.63 5.86 9.50
CA HIS A 74 7.71 4.76 8.55
C HIS A 74 6.33 4.17 8.32
N TRP A 75 5.95 3.98 7.05
CA TRP A 75 4.66 3.43 6.67
C TRP A 75 4.81 1.99 6.19
N ILE A 76 3.94 1.10 6.62
CA ILE A 76 3.91 -0.29 6.18
C ILE A 76 2.56 -0.56 5.54
N PHE A 77 2.56 -0.76 4.24
CA PHE A 77 1.36 -1.04 3.46
C PHE A 77 1.19 -2.54 3.25
N GLY A 78 0.10 -3.08 3.81
CA GLY A 78 -0.39 -4.41 3.49
C GLY A 78 -1.35 -4.37 2.30
N ASN A 79 -2.59 -4.80 2.47
CA ASN A 79 -3.63 -4.63 1.47
C ASN A 79 -4.09 -3.17 1.42
N PHE A 80 -4.16 -2.60 0.22
CA PHE A 80 -4.49 -1.18 0.00
C PHE A 80 -5.49 -0.95 -1.15
N SER A 81 -6.38 -1.94 -1.41
CA SER A 81 -7.33 -1.85 -2.52
C SER A 81 -8.36 -0.73 -2.36
N ALA A 82 -8.63 -0.32 -1.13
CA ALA A 82 -9.55 0.78 -0.83
C ALA A 82 -8.87 2.16 -0.76
N MET A 83 -7.54 2.23 -0.88
CA MET A 83 -6.79 3.48 -0.88
C MET A 83 -7.01 4.25 -2.19
N ASN A 84 -7.12 5.58 -2.09
CA ASN A 84 -7.09 6.42 -3.29
C ASN A 84 -5.70 6.37 -3.93
N LEU A 85 -5.58 5.70 -5.07
CA LEU A 85 -4.31 5.54 -5.78
C LEU A 85 -3.74 6.84 -6.37
N GLN A 86 -4.52 7.92 -6.41
CA GLN A 86 -3.99 9.26 -6.75
C GLN A 86 -3.01 9.79 -5.70
N LEU A 87 -2.98 9.20 -4.51
CA LEU A 87 -1.99 9.52 -3.47
C LEU A 87 -0.61 8.90 -3.73
N VAL A 88 -0.51 7.89 -4.60
CA VAL A 88 0.74 7.15 -4.85
C VAL A 88 1.90 8.06 -5.22
N PRO A 89 1.78 9.05 -6.13
CA PRO A 89 2.90 9.94 -6.44
C PRO A 89 3.42 10.69 -5.21
N THR A 90 2.54 11.15 -4.34
CA THR A 90 2.91 11.84 -3.09
C THR A 90 3.61 10.90 -2.12
N ILE A 91 3.11 9.67 -1.97
CA ILE A 91 3.72 8.65 -1.11
C ILE A 91 5.13 8.34 -1.60
N VAL A 92 5.30 8.05 -2.90
CA VAL A 92 6.59 7.73 -3.51
C VAL A 92 7.60 8.87 -3.33
N ALA A 93 7.17 10.11 -3.50
CA ALA A 93 8.05 11.27 -3.45
C ALA A 93 8.47 11.68 -2.02
N ASN A 94 7.66 11.38 -1.00
CA ASN A 94 7.81 12.04 0.31
C ASN A 94 7.91 11.08 1.50
N LEU A 95 7.50 9.82 1.38
CA LEU A 95 7.42 8.92 2.52
C LEU A 95 8.53 7.86 2.51
N SER A 96 8.92 7.44 3.71
CA SER A 96 9.64 6.19 3.93
C SER A 96 8.60 5.08 4.14
N TYR A 97 8.57 4.07 3.29
CA TYR A 97 7.58 3.01 3.40
C TYR A 97 8.08 1.65 2.92
N SER A 98 7.40 0.61 3.39
CA SER A 98 7.55 -0.77 2.96
C SER A 98 6.21 -1.33 2.50
N VAL A 99 6.24 -2.35 1.65
CA VAL A 99 5.04 -3.02 1.14
C VAL A 99 5.10 -4.52 1.44
N LEU A 100 3.98 -5.03 1.97
CA LEU A 100 3.73 -6.46 2.16
C LEU A 100 2.79 -6.92 1.04
N GLU A 101 3.30 -7.69 0.11
CA GLU A 101 2.48 -8.17 -1.01
C GLU A 101 1.88 -9.53 -0.69
N TYR A 102 0.58 -9.54 -0.38
CA TYR A 102 -0.16 -10.74 -0.04
C TYR A 102 -0.76 -11.47 -1.23
N ASP A 103 -0.95 -10.78 -2.35
CA ASP A 103 -1.55 -11.29 -3.58
C ASP A 103 -0.90 -10.66 -4.82
N TYR A 104 -1.64 -10.39 -5.89
CA TYR A 104 -1.13 -9.79 -7.13
C TYR A 104 -1.86 -8.46 -7.41
N LYS A 105 -1.58 -7.42 -6.60
CA LYS A 105 -2.31 -6.14 -6.64
C LYS A 105 -2.18 -5.37 -7.95
N TYR A 106 -1.19 -5.66 -8.78
CA TYR A 106 -1.10 -5.10 -10.12
C TYR A 106 -2.18 -5.66 -11.07
N CYS A 107 -2.69 -6.85 -10.76
CA CYS A 107 -3.75 -7.50 -11.52
C CYS A 107 -5.13 -7.05 -11.03
N LYS A 108 -6.02 -6.70 -11.96
CA LYS A 108 -7.40 -6.27 -11.65
C LYS A 108 -8.22 -7.34 -10.90
N TYR A 109 -7.85 -8.61 -11.03
CA TYR A 109 -8.47 -9.72 -10.29
C TYR A 109 -7.70 -10.07 -9.01
N ARG A 110 -6.56 -9.44 -8.74
CA ARG A 110 -5.64 -9.74 -7.64
C ARG A 110 -5.16 -11.20 -7.64
N SER A 111 -5.31 -11.90 -8.76
CA SER A 111 -4.88 -13.27 -8.99
C SER A 111 -4.69 -13.48 -10.48
N VAL A 112 -3.55 -13.99 -10.86
CA VAL A 112 -3.23 -14.26 -12.27
C VAL A 112 -4.04 -15.46 -12.80
N GLU A 113 -4.33 -16.43 -11.94
CA GLU A 113 -5.18 -17.57 -12.28
C GLU A 113 -6.63 -17.14 -12.53
N LYS A 114 -7.20 -16.30 -11.65
CA LYS A 114 -8.55 -15.76 -11.86
C LYS A 114 -8.63 -14.91 -13.13
N HIS A 115 -7.58 -14.16 -13.45
CA HIS A 115 -7.50 -13.42 -14.71
C HIS A 115 -7.58 -14.37 -15.90
N HIS A 116 -6.76 -15.42 -15.89
CA HIS A 116 -6.77 -16.41 -16.95
C HIS A 116 -8.14 -17.09 -17.12
N TYR A 117 -8.78 -17.50 -16.01
CA TYR A 117 -10.11 -18.12 -16.06
C TYR A 117 -11.19 -17.15 -16.58
N ALA A 118 -11.11 -15.88 -16.20
CA ALA A 118 -12.13 -14.89 -16.56
C ALA A 118 -12.03 -14.44 -18.03
N GLU A 119 -10.81 -14.32 -18.56
CA GLU A 119 -10.55 -13.72 -19.87
C GLU A 119 -9.94 -14.69 -20.90
N ASN A 120 -9.60 -15.90 -20.48
CA ASN A 120 -8.94 -16.94 -21.30
C ASN A 120 -7.63 -16.45 -21.96
N ILE A 121 -6.92 -15.57 -21.27
CA ILE A 121 -5.59 -15.07 -21.64
C ILE A 121 -4.69 -15.06 -20.39
N GLU A 122 -3.38 -15.02 -20.59
CA GLU A 122 -2.47 -14.74 -19.49
C GLU A 122 -2.62 -13.28 -19.00
N CYS A 123 -2.34 -13.06 -17.72
CA CYS A 123 -2.45 -11.73 -17.14
C CYS A 123 -1.49 -10.75 -17.81
N ASN A 124 -2.05 -9.70 -18.40
CA ASN A 124 -1.35 -8.58 -19.04
C ASN A 124 -1.58 -7.24 -18.33
N CYS A 125 -2.00 -7.29 -17.06
CA CYS A 125 -2.27 -6.08 -16.28
C CYS A 125 -1.02 -5.24 -15.98
N ASP A 126 0.17 -5.80 -16.13
CA ASP A 126 1.45 -5.08 -16.05
C ASP A 126 1.55 -3.96 -17.09
N GLU A 127 0.91 -4.10 -18.23
CA GLU A 127 0.84 -3.08 -19.29
C GLU A 127 -0.23 -2.01 -19.03
N SER A 128 -1.17 -2.27 -18.14
CA SER A 128 -2.26 -1.35 -17.79
C SER A 128 -1.77 -0.14 -16.99
N GLN A 129 -2.56 0.94 -17.00
CA GLN A 129 -2.31 2.11 -16.15
C GLN A 129 -2.26 1.74 -14.67
N HIS A 130 -3.18 0.88 -14.22
CA HIS A 130 -3.21 0.38 -12.85
C HIS A 130 -1.95 -0.41 -12.50
N GLY A 131 -1.54 -1.35 -13.35
CA GLY A 131 -0.33 -2.15 -13.14
C GLY A 131 0.93 -1.29 -13.09
N LYS A 132 1.05 -0.30 -13.98
CA LYS A 132 2.16 0.66 -13.98
C LYS A 132 2.20 1.50 -12.70
N LEU A 133 1.04 1.95 -12.22
CA LEU A 133 0.95 2.72 -10.99
C LEU A 133 1.33 1.88 -9.75
N VAL A 134 0.84 0.64 -9.67
CA VAL A 134 1.21 -0.29 -8.59
C VAL A 134 2.71 -0.61 -8.64
N SER A 135 3.28 -0.84 -9.83
CA SER A 135 4.72 -1.10 -9.97
C SER A 135 5.57 0.11 -9.56
N ALA A 136 5.13 1.33 -9.87
CA ALA A 136 5.80 2.56 -9.43
C ALA A 136 5.73 2.71 -7.90
N PHE A 137 4.60 2.37 -7.30
CA PHE A 137 4.44 2.32 -5.85
C PHE A 137 5.41 1.33 -5.21
N TYR A 138 5.54 0.14 -5.77
CA TYR A 138 6.48 -0.87 -5.29
C TYR A 138 7.93 -0.45 -5.48
N TYR A 139 8.27 0.14 -6.62
CA TYR A 139 9.62 0.63 -6.88
C TYR A 139 10.07 1.72 -5.90
N GLY A 140 9.16 2.60 -5.48
CA GLY A 140 9.44 3.63 -4.50
C GLY A 140 9.54 3.13 -3.05
N ALA A 141 9.14 1.89 -2.76
CA ALA A 141 9.23 1.32 -1.43
C ALA A 141 10.68 1.08 -1.01
N ARG A 142 10.98 1.31 0.26
CA ARG A 142 12.27 0.98 0.85
C ARG A 142 12.54 -0.52 0.88
N SER A 143 11.48 -1.30 1.09
CA SER A 143 11.54 -2.76 1.14
C SER A 143 10.23 -3.36 0.62
N LEU A 144 10.37 -4.45 -0.14
CA LEU A 144 9.26 -5.27 -0.62
C LEU A 144 9.33 -6.65 0.03
N TYR A 145 8.23 -7.10 0.60
CA TYR A 145 8.11 -8.40 1.24
C TYR A 145 7.13 -9.26 0.47
N TRP A 146 7.60 -10.43 0.05
CA TRP A 146 6.86 -11.39 -0.76
C TRP A 146 6.42 -12.57 0.11
N MET A 147 5.30 -13.19 -0.23
CA MET A 147 4.80 -14.36 0.50
C MET A 147 5.51 -15.66 0.09
N SER A 148 6.17 -15.68 -1.07
CA SER A 148 6.93 -16.81 -1.57
C SER A 148 7.94 -16.39 -2.64
N GLU A 149 8.94 -17.24 -2.88
CA GLU A 149 9.87 -17.07 -4.00
C GLU A 149 9.14 -17.06 -5.35
N GLY A 150 8.14 -17.92 -5.53
CA GLY A 150 7.36 -17.95 -6.76
C GLY A 150 6.58 -16.67 -7.03
N GLN A 151 6.08 -15.99 -5.99
CA GLN A 151 5.45 -14.67 -6.14
C GLN A 151 6.50 -13.62 -6.51
N GLN A 152 7.64 -13.61 -5.84
CA GLN A 152 8.75 -12.71 -6.16
C GLN A 152 9.22 -12.89 -7.60
N ASP A 153 9.46 -14.13 -8.05
CA ASP A 153 9.90 -14.43 -9.40
C ASP A 153 8.88 -13.95 -10.44
N HIS A 154 7.59 -14.15 -10.18
CA HIS A 154 6.53 -13.66 -11.05
C HIS A 154 6.58 -12.12 -11.19
N TYR A 155 6.71 -11.41 -10.07
CA TYR A 155 6.82 -9.95 -10.09
C TYR A 155 8.09 -9.46 -10.81
N LEU A 156 9.21 -10.12 -10.61
CA LEU A 156 10.47 -9.76 -11.27
C LEU A 156 10.46 -10.06 -12.77
N GLN A 157 9.69 -11.04 -13.22
CA GLN A 157 9.46 -11.27 -14.65
C GLN A 157 8.61 -10.17 -15.28
N LYS A 158 7.57 -9.72 -14.59
CA LYS A 158 6.67 -8.65 -15.06
C LYS A 158 7.29 -7.26 -14.93
N PHE A 159 8.03 -7.02 -13.86
CA PHE A 159 8.64 -5.73 -13.50
C PHE A 159 10.09 -5.93 -13.08
N PRO A 160 11.02 -6.13 -14.04
CA PRO A 160 12.44 -6.44 -13.73
C PRO A 160 13.14 -5.38 -12.86
N PHE A 161 12.73 -4.11 -12.95
CA PHE A 161 13.30 -3.02 -12.17
C PHE A 161 13.06 -3.15 -10.66
N LEU A 162 12.11 -3.98 -10.21
CA LEU A 162 11.86 -4.23 -8.79
C LEU A 162 12.98 -5.04 -8.11
N ALA A 163 13.90 -5.63 -8.88
CA ALA A 163 15.06 -6.32 -8.32
C ALA A 163 15.98 -5.40 -7.51
N GLU A 164 15.96 -4.10 -7.77
CA GLU A 164 16.83 -3.11 -7.13
C GLU A 164 16.48 -2.88 -5.64
N ASN A 165 15.21 -3.06 -5.26
CA ASN A 165 14.73 -2.80 -3.90
C ASN A 165 14.04 -4.01 -3.23
N THR A 166 14.14 -5.17 -3.85
CA THR A 166 13.65 -6.42 -3.26
C THR A 166 14.65 -6.93 -2.22
N ILE A 167 14.18 -7.17 -1.00
CA ILE A 167 14.95 -7.87 0.02
C ILE A 167 14.71 -9.37 -0.16
N GLN A 168 15.77 -10.10 -0.44
CA GLN A 168 15.76 -11.57 -0.39
C GLN A 168 15.93 -12.02 1.06
N TYR A 169 15.04 -12.89 1.51
CA TYR A 169 15.17 -13.62 2.74
C TYR A 169 15.68 -15.03 2.49
#